data_1432a3619991b955d15275e5b9c06615
#
_entry.id   1432a3619991b955d15275e5b9c06615
#
_cell.length_a   1.000
_cell.length_b   1.000
_cell.length_c   1.000
_cell.angle_alpha   90.00
_cell.angle_beta   90.00
_cell.angle_gamma   90.00
#
_symmetry.space_group_name_H-M   'P 1'
#
loop_
_entity.id
_entity.type
_entity.pdbx_description
1 polymer ?
#
loop_
_entity_poly.entity_id
_entity_poly.type
_entity_poly.pdbx_seq_one_letter_code
_entity_poly.pdbx_strand_id
1 'polypeptide(L)'
;MSVEELLVMSSRGLTKLLTKEDIFSSEINLSHLKRIDKIFNKGLNFYLDPKNPEISKEASIFFRKEKFDIDLNIGAKKIVNQFEELKISLSAIAKLAELDMKRNLPVFSVKDNPKFVAKEIRKQLYPEFITDKKEFLKALINKLAEENILVFEFIETWNKKDRANIDGFFLNPNVIVLKRQQNSFRREIFTLIH
;
A
#
# COMPACT_ATOMS: atom_id res chain seq x y z
N MET A 1 9.24 -0.20 -12.22
CA MET A 1 9.02 -1.32 -13.19
C MET A 1 9.78 -0.99 -14.45
N SER A 2 10.65 -1.88 -14.91
CA SER A 2 11.35 -1.69 -16.18
C SER A 2 10.44 -1.94 -17.38
N VAL A 3 10.88 -1.50 -18.58
CA VAL A 3 10.14 -1.76 -19.82
C VAL A 3 10.06 -3.27 -20.09
N GLU A 4 11.12 -3.99 -19.81
CA GLU A 4 11.20 -5.45 -19.98
C GLU A 4 10.19 -6.17 -19.07
N GLU A 5 10.08 -5.75 -17.80
CA GLU A 5 9.08 -6.28 -16.87
C GLU A 5 7.65 -6.02 -17.38
N LEU A 6 7.38 -4.82 -17.91
CA LEU A 6 6.07 -4.47 -18.47
C LEU A 6 5.73 -5.36 -19.67
N LEU A 7 6.68 -5.57 -20.59
CA LEU A 7 6.50 -6.43 -21.76
C LEU A 7 6.17 -7.88 -21.35
N VAL A 8 6.94 -8.44 -20.43
CA VAL A 8 6.71 -9.80 -19.92
C VAL A 8 5.34 -9.94 -19.31
N MET A 9 4.91 -8.94 -18.53
CA MET A 9 3.63 -9.00 -17.83
C MET A 9 2.42 -8.82 -18.76
N SER A 10 2.50 -7.86 -19.67
CA SER A 10 1.43 -7.59 -20.62
C SER A 10 1.28 -8.72 -21.65
N SER A 11 2.35 -9.51 -21.87
CA SER A 11 2.34 -10.68 -22.75
C SER A 11 1.79 -11.95 -22.11
N ARG A 12 1.51 -11.99 -20.80
CA ARG A 12 1.02 -13.21 -20.13
C ARG A 12 -0.24 -13.76 -20.81
N GLY A 13 -0.19 -15.04 -21.18
CA GLY A 13 -1.29 -15.75 -21.86
C GLY A 13 -1.41 -15.42 -23.35
N LEU A 14 -0.41 -14.77 -23.96
CA LEU A 14 -0.29 -14.64 -25.40
C LEU A 14 0.66 -15.70 -25.94
N THR A 15 0.38 -16.16 -27.15
CA THR A 15 1.30 -17.07 -27.91
C THR A 15 2.52 -16.32 -28.42
N LYS A 16 2.39 -15.03 -28.73
CA LYS A 16 3.48 -14.15 -29.15
C LYS A 16 3.69 -13.06 -28.10
N LEU A 17 4.94 -12.85 -27.70
CA LEU A 17 5.30 -11.77 -26.78
C LEU A 17 5.08 -10.41 -27.45
N LEU A 18 4.59 -9.45 -26.68
CA LEU A 18 4.46 -8.05 -27.12
C LEU A 18 5.87 -7.43 -27.23
N THR A 19 6.02 -6.61 -28.25
CA THR A 19 7.24 -5.83 -28.48
C THR A 19 7.11 -4.42 -27.89
N LYS A 20 8.20 -3.66 -27.90
CA LYS A 20 8.16 -2.24 -27.51
C LYS A 20 7.24 -1.43 -28.43
N GLU A 21 7.27 -1.72 -29.71
CA GLU A 21 6.41 -1.06 -30.71
C GLU A 21 4.93 -1.32 -30.42
N ASP A 22 4.56 -2.54 -29.98
CA ASP A 22 3.16 -2.88 -29.64
C ASP A 22 2.60 -2.07 -28.46
N ILE A 23 3.47 -1.56 -27.60
CA ILE A 23 3.09 -0.88 -26.34
C ILE A 23 3.31 0.64 -26.43
N PHE A 24 4.38 1.10 -27.08
CA PHE A 24 4.79 2.51 -27.08
C PHE A 24 4.57 3.21 -28.42
N SER A 25 3.89 2.59 -29.37
CA SER A 25 3.49 3.30 -30.61
C SER A 25 2.41 4.34 -30.31
N SER A 26 2.31 5.34 -31.19
CA SER A 26 1.23 6.33 -31.14
C SER A 26 -0.17 5.74 -31.37
N GLU A 27 -0.22 4.54 -31.98
CA GLU A 27 -1.45 3.80 -32.29
C GLU A 27 -1.46 2.47 -31.54
N ILE A 28 -1.61 2.54 -30.21
CA ILE A 28 -1.67 1.33 -29.40
C ILE A 28 -3.02 0.61 -29.59
N ASN A 29 -2.98 -0.71 -29.77
CA ASN A 29 -4.17 -1.52 -29.81
C ASN A 29 -4.92 -1.51 -28.47
N LEU A 30 -6.24 -1.32 -28.50
CA LEU A 30 -7.08 -1.30 -27.29
C LEU A 30 -6.94 -2.57 -26.44
N SER A 31 -6.71 -3.73 -27.07
CA SER A 31 -6.48 -4.98 -26.33
C SER A 31 -5.17 -4.95 -25.55
N HIS A 32 -4.13 -4.34 -26.10
CA HIS A 32 -2.84 -4.14 -25.43
C HIS A 32 -2.97 -3.12 -24.29
N LEU A 33 -3.68 -2.01 -24.54
CA LEU A 33 -3.95 -1.00 -23.52
C LEU A 33 -4.72 -1.58 -22.33
N LYS A 34 -5.75 -2.40 -22.57
CA LYS A 34 -6.47 -3.11 -21.50
C LYS A 34 -5.57 -4.06 -20.70
N ARG A 35 -4.54 -4.65 -21.32
CA ARG A 35 -3.55 -5.50 -20.61
C ARG A 35 -2.62 -4.67 -19.73
N ILE A 36 -2.21 -3.51 -20.22
CA ILE A 36 -1.44 -2.52 -19.45
C ILE A 36 -2.29 -2.03 -18.28
N ASP A 37 -3.54 -1.69 -18.52
CA ASP A 37 -4.44 -1.22 -17.47
C ASP A 37 -4.67 -2.28 -16.37
N LYS A 38 -4.74 -3.56 -16.69
CA LYS A 38 -4.77 -4.64 -15.69
C LYS A 38 -3.54 -4.67 -14.77
N ILE A 39 -2.42 -4.11 -15.21
CA ILE A 39 -1.19 -4.05 -14.42
C ILE A 39 -1.20 -2.81 -13.51
N PHE A 40 -1.61 -1.67 -14.05
CA PHE A 40 -1.55 -0.37 -13.35
C PHE A 40 -2.86 0.03 -12.67
N ASN A 41 -4.00 -0.52 -13.13
CA ASN A 41 -5.34 -0.28 -12.60
C ASN A 41 -5.74 1.21 -12.54
N LYS A 42 -5.43 1.96 -13.60
CA LYS A 42 -5.75 3.40 -13.70
C LYS A 42 -7.07 3.69 -14.40
N GLY A 43 -7.62 2.70 -15.13
CA GLY A 43 -8.77 2.87 -15.99
C GLY A 43 -8.39 3.46 -17.36
N LEU A 44 -9.15 3.08 -18.39
CA LEU A 44 -8.82 3.48 -19.77
C LEU A 44 -8.81 5.00 -19.95
N ASN A 45 -9.65 5.73 -19.24
CA ASN A 45 -9.70 7.19 -19.32
C ASN A 45 -8.37 7.85 -18.97
N PHE A 46 -7.61 7.28 -18.03
CA PHE A 46 -6.29 7.78 -17.66
C PHE A 46 -5.31 7.79 -18.85
N TYR A 47 -5.35 6.76 -19.68
CA TYR A 47 -4.44 6.62 -20.84
C TYR A 47 -4.94 7.41 -22.06
N LEU A 48 -6.22 7.72 -22.11
CA LEU A 48 -6.85 8.46 -23.21
C LEU A 48 -6.95 9.96 -22.93
N ASP A 49 -6.64 10.39 -21.70
CA ASP A 49 -6.61 11.81 -21.35
C ASP A 49 -5.42 12.49 -22.03
N PRO A 50 -5.64 13.53 -22.89
CA PRO A 50 -4.55 14.26 -23.52
C PRO A 50 -3.69 15.08 -22.56
N LYS A 51 -4.13 15.24 -21.30
CA LYS A 51 -3.33 15.92 -20.28
C LYS A 51 -2.24 15.01 -19.76
N ASN A 52 -1.02 15.55 -19.66
CA ASN A 52 0.03 14.82 -18.94
C ASN A 52 -0.42 14.56 -17.50
N PRO A 53 -0.30 13.32 -17.01
CA PRO A 53 -0.59 13.02 -15.62
C PRO A 53 0.27 13.92 -14.73
N GLU A 54 -0.36 14.60 -13.78
CA GLU A 54 0.39 15.33 -12.75
C GLU A 54 1.28 14.29 -12.05
N ILE A 55 2.58 14.55 -12.04
CA ILE A 55 3.51 13.79 -11.22
C ILE A 55 3.17 14.16 -9.77
N SER A 56 2.26 13.40 -9.18
CA SER A 56 1.97 13.54 -7.77
C SER A 56 3.31 13.35 -7.05
N LYS A 57 3.73 14.35 -6.28
CA LYS A 57 4.88 14.22 -5.37
C LYS A 57 4.64 12.95 -4.59
N GLU A 58 5.52 11.98 -4.77
CA GLU A 58 5.41 10.64 -4.19
C GLU A 58 4.98 10.76 -2.74
N ALA A 59 3.82 10.22 -2.43
CA ALA A 59 3.43 10.04 -1.05
C ALA A 59 4.53 9.22 -0.40
N SER A 60 5.09 9.71 0.70
CA SER A 60 6.15 9.00 1.43
C SER A 60 5.60 7.63 1.83
N ILE A 61 6.02 6.60 1.13
CA ILE A 61 5.56 5.23 1.35
C ILE A 61 6.67 4.50 2.08
N PHE A 62 6.39 4.13 3.33
CA PHE A 62 7.32 3.36 4.15
C PHE A 62 6.90 1.90 4.11
N PHE A 63 7.81 1.04 3.70
CA PHE A 63 7.54 -0.39 3.55
C PHE A 63 8.23 -1.19 4.64
N ARG A 64 7.52 -2.18 5.15
CA ARG A 64 8.15 -3.30 5.81
C ARG A 64 8.27 -4.46 4.83
N LYS A 65 9.49 -4.68 4.35
CA LYS A 65 9.82 -5.76 3.41
C LYS A 65 10.09 -7.07 4.17
N GLU A 66 9.88 -8.19 3.49
CA GLU A 66 10.23 -9.51 4.02
C GLU A 66 11.75 -9.66 4.24
N LYS A 67 12.56 -9.01 3.38
CA LYS A 67 14.03 -8.93 3.49
C LYS A 67 14.49 -7.51 3.16
N PHE A 68 15.52 -7.04 3.85
CA PHE A 68 15.94 -5.64 3.85
C PHE A 68 16.34 -5.09 2.47
N ASP A 69 16.97 -5.90 1.62
CA ASP A 69 17.58 -5.47 0.35
C ASP A 69 16.78 -5.87 -0.92
N ILE A 70 15.53 -6.29 -0.77
CA ILE A 70 14.74 -6.72 -1.93
C ILE A 70 13.87 -5.56 -2.44
N ASP A 71 13.93 -5.32 -3.75
CA ASP A 71 13.00 -4.41 -4.41
C ASP A 71 11.56 -4.91 -4.33
N LEU A 72 10.61 -3.97 -4.34
CA LEU A 72 9.20 -4.29 -4.37
C LEU A 72 8.87 -5.05 -5.65
N ASN A 73 8.36 -6.26 -5.48
CA ASN A 73 7.88 -7.04 -6.59
C ASN A 73 6.54 -6.47 -7.11
N ILE A 74 6.09 -7.01 -8.22
CA ILE A 74 4.88 -6.57 -8.90
C ILE A 74 3.63 -6.72 -8.04
N GLY A 75 3.54 -7.81 -7.26
CA GLY A 75 2.43 -8.02 -6.33
C GLY A 75 2.37 -6.90 -5.29
N ALA A 76 3.51 -6.50 -4.72
CA ALA A 76 3.61 -5.39 -3.80
C ALA A 76 3.20 -4.06 -4.46
N LYS A 77 3.72 -3.77 -5.66
CA LYS A 77 3.38 -2.53 -6.39
C LYS A 77 1.88 -2.42 -6.69
N LYS A 78 1.24 -3.53 -7.08
CA LYS A 78 -0.22 -3.54 -7.31
C LYS A 78 -1.01 -3.23 -6.04
N ILE A 79 -0.65 -3.87 -4.93
CA ILE A 79 -1.32 -3.64 -3.64
C ILE A 79 -1.15 -2.20 -3.20
N VAL A 80 0.05 -1.63 -3.31
CA VAL A 80 0.31 -0.23 -2.98
C VAL A 80 -0.57 0.69 -3.80
N ASN A 81 -0.58 0.56 -5.12
CA ASN A 81 -1.41 1.39 -6.00
C ASN A 81 -2.89 1.30 -5.64
N GLN A 82 -3.40 0.09 -5.37
CA GLN A 82 -4.79 -0.12 -4.98
C GLN A 82 -5.17 0.64 -3.69
N PHE A 83 -4.29 0.60 -2.68
CA PHE A 83 -4.56 1.31 -1.42
C PHE A 83 -4.30 2.81 -1.51
N GLU A 84 -3.42 3.28 -2.39
CA GLU A 84 -3.29 4.71 -2.70
C GLU A 84 -4.58 5.26 -3.32
N GLU A 85 -5.17 4.56 -4.28
CA GLU A 85 -6.46 4.94 -4.89
C GLU A 85 -7.60 4.94 -3.86
N LEU A 86 -7.65 3.90 -3.01
CA LEU A 86 -8.62 3.84 -1.93
C LEU A 86 -8.46 5.03 -0.96
N LYS A 87 -7.23 5.35 -0.56
CA LYS A 87 -6.93 6.50 0.30
C LYS A 87 -7.39 7.81 -0.33
N ILE A 88 -7.12 8.02 -1.63
CA ILE A 88 -7.56 9.23 -2.34
C ILE A 88 -9.09 9.32 -2.32
N SER A 89 -9.78 8.22 -2.61
CA SER A 89 -11.24 8.16 -2.59
C SER A 89 -11.82 8.47 -1.22
N LEU A 90 -11.24 7.88 -0.15
CA LEU A 90 -11.66 8.14 1.23
C LEU A 90 -11.40 9.60 1.64
N SER A 91 -10.27 10.17 1.24
CA SER A 91 -9.95 11.57 1.51
C SER A 91 -10.95 12.52 0.84
N ALA A 92 -11.39 12.20 -0.38
CA ALA A 92 -12.43 12.95 -1.07
C ALA A 92 -13.78 12.85 -0.37
N ILE A 93 -14.19 11.66 0.06
CA ILE A 93 -15.43 11.43 0.82
C ILE A 93 -15.38 12.17 2.16
N ALA A 94 -14.29 12.06 2.90
CA ALA A 94 -14.10 12.75 4.16
C ALA A 94 -14.23 14.27 4.01
N LYS A 95 -13.63 14.84 2.95
CA LYS A 95 -13.74 16.26 2.63
C LYS A 95 -15.18 16.66 2.31
N LEU A 96 -15.92 15.85 1.54
CA LEU A 96 -17.34 16.11 1.25
C LEU A 96 -18.24 16.01 2.51
N ALA A 97 -17.87 15.13 3.43
CA ALA A 97 -18.59 14.95 4.71
C ALA A 97 -18.10 15.89 5.82
N GLU A 98 -17.20 16.83 5.52
CA GLU A 98 -16.60 17.77 6.47
C GLU A 98 -15.93 17.08 7.67
N LEU A 99 -15.41 15.86 7.47
CA LEU A 99 -14.71 15.09 8.51
C LEU A 99 -13.23 15.46 8.55
N ASP A 100 -12.74 15.80 9.74
CA ASP A 100 -11.30 15.99 9.96
C ASP A 100 -10.62 14.62 10.14
N MET A 101 -9.80 14.26 9.17
CA MET A 101 -9.00 13.03 9.15
C MET A 101 -7.56 13.27 9.63
N LYS A 102 -7.31 14.37 10.31
CA LYS A 102 -5.97 14.69 10.79
C LYS A 102 -5.54 13.72 11.89
N ARG A 103 -4.34 13.19 11.77
CA ARG A 103 -3.73 12.31 12.77
C ARG A 103 -3.48 13.05 14.08
N ASN A 104 -3.89 12.46 15.21
CA ASN A 104 -3.72 13.03 16.54
C ASN A 104 -2.37 12.65 17.18
N LEU A 105 -1.72 11.59 16.71
CA LEU A 105 -0.41 11.18 17.24
C LEU A 105 0.67 12.24 16.97
N PRO A 106 1.55 12.50 17.95
CA PRO A 106 2.66 13.42 17.79
C PRO A 106 3.62 12.94 16.70
N VAL A 107 4.28 13.90 16.06
CA VAL A 107 5.36 13.63 15.09
C VAL A 107 6.68 13.73 15.83
N PHE A 108 7.47 12.68 15.75
CA PHE A 108 8.81 12.61 16.31
C PHE A 108 9.87 12.79 15.22
N SER A 109 11.01 13.29 15.61
CA SER A 109 12.19 13.41 14.75
C SER A 109 13.05 12.14 14.83
N VAL A 110 13.74 11.81 13.75
CA VAL A 110 14.77 10.74 13.75
C VAL A 110 15.89 11.03 14.77
N LYS A 111 16.03 12.28 15.19
CA LYS A 111 17.02 12.72 16.21
C LYS A 111 16.52 12.52 17.65
N ASP A 112 15.25 12.27 17.84
CA ASP A 112 14.68 12.09 19.17
C ASP A 112 15.18 10.76 19.80
N ASN A 113 15.29 10.75 21.12
CA ASN A 113 15.73 9.55 21.83
C ASN A 113 14.70 8.41 21.64
N PRO A 114 15.09 7.24 21.08
CA PRO A 114 14.14 6.17 20.81
C PRO A 114 13.40 5.65 22.04
N LYS A 115 14.03 5.66 23.22
CA LYS A 115 13.39 5.23 24.47
C LYS A 115 12.30 6.21 24.90
N PHE A 116 12.52 7.50 24.71
CA PHE A 116 11.53 8.54 24.97
C PHE A 116 10.33 8.38 24.02
N VAL A 117 10.59 8.27 22.71
CA VAL A 117 9.55 8.07 21.68
C VAL A 117 8.72 6.83 21.99
N ALA A 118 9.37 5.70 22.26
CA ALA A 118 8.69 4.45 22.59
C ALA A 118 7.81 4.58 23.84
N LYS A 119 8.26 5.33 24.86
CA LYS A 119 7.49 5.56 26.09
C LYS A 119 6.24 6.41 25.82
N GLU A 120 6.37 7.47 25.04
CA GLU A 120 5.23 8.37 24.71
C GLU A 120 4.20 7.66 23.84
N ILE A 121 4.63 6.98 22.80
CA ILE A 121 3.73 6.19 21.94
C ILE A 121 3.03 5.08 22.74
N ARG A 122 3.75 4.44 23.65
CA ARG A 122 3.19 3.38 24.49
C ARG A 122 2.09 3.89 25.41
N LYS A 123 2.19 5.09 25.94
CA LYS A 123 1.14 5.70 26.77
C LYS A 123 -0.16 5.89 25.99
N GLN A 124 -0.07 6.22 24.72
CA GLN A 124 -1.25 6.53 23.88
C GLN A 124 -1.85 5.28 23.26
N LEU A 125 -1.02 4.39 22.72
CA LEU A 125 -1.48 3.27 21.90
C LEU A 125 -1.50 1.91 22.61
N TYR A 126 -0.86 1.80 23.79
CA TYR A 126 -0.78 0.50 24.45
C TYR A 126 -2.14 0.15 25.10
N PRO A 127 -2.89 -0.80 24.54
CA PRO A 127 -4.13 -1.25 25.15
C PRO A 127 -3.85 -1.99 26.45
N GLU A 128 -4.87 -2.20 27.27
CA GLU A 128 -4.77 -3.04 28.45
C GLU A 128 -4.22 -4.42 28.11
N PHE A 129 -3.52 -5.04 29.06
CA PHE A 129 -2.92 -6.35 28.83
C PHE A 129 -4.01 -7.38 28.49
N ILE A 130 -3.92 -7.95 27.30
CA ILE A 130 -4.81 -9.00 26.81
C ILE A 130 -3.94 -10.21 26.46
N THR A 131 -4.23 -11.36 27.04
CA THR A 131 -3.46 -12.59 26.84
C THR A 131 -3.64 -13.14 25.41
N ASP A 132 -4.85 -13.03 24.88
CA ASP A 132 -5.16 -13.44 23.51
C ASP A 132 -4.59 -12.42 22.50
N LYS A 133 -3.71 -12.91 21.62
CA LYS A 133 -3.01 -12.07 20.64
C LYS A 133 -3.91 -11.49 19.57
N LYS A 134 -4.99 -12.21 19.23
CA LYS A 134 -5.96 -11.73 18.24
C LYS A 134 -6.77 -10.57 18.81
N GLU A 135 -7.22 -10.70 20.03
CA GLU A 135 -7.95 -9.64 20.72
C GLU A 135 -7.03 -8.44 21.02
N PHE A 136 -5.76 -8.68 21.36
CA PHE A 136 -4.78 -7.62 21.51
C PHE A 136 -4.56 -6.84 20.20
N LEU A 137 -4.44 -7.55 19.06
CA LEU A 137 -4.31 -6.89 17.75
C LEU A 137 -5.54 -6.04 17.43
N LYS A 138 -6.75 -6.53 17.69
CA LYS A 138 -7.99 -5.75 17.50
C LYS A 138 -8.01 -4.50 18.39
N ALA A 139 -7.66 -4.64 19.66
CA ALA A 139 -7.62 -3.53 20.59
C ALA A 139 -6.60 -2.47 20.14
N LEU A 140 -5.44 -2.88 19.62
CA LEU A 140 -4.44 -1.98 19.08
C LEU A 140 -4.93 -1.25 17.81
N ILE A 141 -5.62 -1.94 16.91
CA ILE A 141 -6.24 -1.33 15.72
C ILE A 141 -7.27 -0.28 16.14
N ASN A 142 -8.09 -0.57 17.15
CA ASN A 142 -9.08 0.36 17.67
C ASN A 142 -8.40 1.61 18.27
N LYS A 143 -7.29 1.43 19.02
CA LYS A 143 -6.52 2.56 19.56
C LYS A 143 -5.93 3.44 18.46
N LEU A 144 -5.43 2.85 17.39
CA LEU A 144 -4.98 3.61 16.22
C LEU A 144 -6.14 4.38 15.56
N ALA A 145 -7.33 3.79 15.47
CA ALA A 145 -8.51 4.45 14.93
C ALA A 145 -8.95 5.66 15.79
N GLU A 146 -8.86 5.56 17.12
CA GLU A 146 -9.11 6.67 18.05
C GLU A 146 -8.17 7.87 17.79
N GLU A 147 -6.98 7.61 17.26
CA GLU A 147 -5.97 8.60 16.89
C GLU A 147 -6.04 9.03 15.41
N ASN A 148 -7.16 8.76 14.75
CA ASN A 148 -7.37 9.03 13.32
C ASN A 148 -6.33 8.36 12.41
N ILE A 149 -5.86 7.17 12.77
CA ILE A 149 -5.02 6.33 11.93
C ILE A 149 -5.85 5.18 11.39
N LEU A 150 -6.02 5.14 10.08
CA LEU A 150 -6.76 4.10 9.39
C LEU A 150 -5.87 2.87 9.21
N VAL A 151 -6.37 1.71 9.62
CA VAL A 151 -5.68 0.44 9.41
C VAL A 151 -6.48 -0.38 8.41
N PHE A 152 -5.89 -0.62 7.24
CA PHE A 152 -6.43 -1.53 6.24
C PHE A 152 -5.70 -2.85 6.27
N GLU A 153 -6.40 -3.89 5.87
CA GLU A 153 -5.86 -5.24 5.83
C GLU A 153 -5.97 -5.80 4.42
N PHE A 154 -4.94 -6.50 3.96
CA PHE A 154 -5.02 -7.27 2.73
C PHE A 154 -4.67 -8.74 2.96
N ILE A 155 -5.34 -9.60 2.20
CA ILE A 155 -5.09 -11.04 2.20
C ILE A 155 -4.51 -11.39 0.84
N GLU A 156 -3.40 -12.11 0.83
CA GLU A 156 -2.80 -12.54 -0.41
C GLU A 156 -3.61 -13.62 -1.12
N THR A 157 -3.57 -13.56 -2.43
CA THR A 157 -4.13 -14.61 -3.28
C THR A 157 -3.28 -15.90 -3.21
N TRP A 158 -3.91 -17.04 -3.48
CA TRP A 158 -3.25 -18.35 -3.48
C TRP A 158 -2.14 -18.49 -4.52
N ASN A 159 -2.09 -17.59 -5.52
CA ASN A 159 -1.08 -17.64 -6.57
C ASN A 159 0.28 -17.17 -6.05
N LYS A 160 1.18 -18.13 -5.80
CA LYS A 160 2.54 -17.86 -5.28
C LYS A 160 3.36 -16.89 -6.13
N LYS A 161 3.13 -16.83 -7.46
CA LYS A 161 3.87 -15.97 -8.38
C LYS A 161 3.56 -14.47 -8.24
N ASP A 162 2.39 -14.16 -7.71
CA ASP A 162 1.91 -12.78 -7.57
C ASP A 162 1.93 -12.27 -6.12
N ARG A 163 2.51 -13.06 -5.20
CA ARG A 163 2.60 -12.67 -3.79
C ARG A 163 3.46 -11.44 -3.60
N ALA A 164 2.93 -10.50 -2.81
CA ALA A 164 3.67 -9.32 -2.41
C ALA A 164 4.79 -9.66 -1.42
N ASN A 165 5.99 -9.15 -1.67
CA ASN A 165 7.15 -9.31 -0.79
C ASN A 165 7.20 -8.25 0.31
N ILE A 166 6.02 -7.83 0.82
CA ILE A 166 5.87 -6.86 1.91
C ILE A 166 4.94 -7.42 2.97
N ASP A 167 5.18 -7.08 4.22
CA ASP A 167 4.32 -7.42 5.36
C ASP A 167 3.32 -6.32 5.66
N GLY A 168 3.62 -5.10 5.27
CA GLY A 168 2.79 -3.93 5.42
C GLY A 168 3.50 -2.68 4.92
N PHE A 169 2.78 -1.55 4.91
CA PHE A 169 3.31 -0.25 4.52
C PHE A 169 2.47 0.87 5.10
N PHE A 170 3.07 2.04 5.15
CA PHE A 170 2.43 3.26 5.60
C PHE A 170 2.23 4.22 4.43
N LEU A 171 1.04 4.76 4.29
CA LEU A 171 0.70 5.84 3.36
C LEU A 171 0.48 7.13 4.16
N ASN A 172 1.35 8.10 3.95
CA ASN A 172 1.24 9.39 4.61
C ASN A 172 -0.11 10.06 4.28
N PRO A 173 -0.81 10.72 5.23
CA PRO A 173 -0.35 11.03 6.58
C PRO A 173 -0.78 10.02 7.66
N ASN A 174 -1.75 9.13 7.42
CA ASN A 174 -2.42 8.40 8.50
C ASN A 174 -2.99 7.03 8.10
N VAL A 175 -2.48 6.38 7.08
CA VAL A 175 -2.97 5.06 6.65
C VAL A 175 -1.89 4.01 6.81
N ILE A 176 -2.19 2.96 7.57
CA ILE A 176 -1.37 1.76 7.68
C ILE A 176 -2.07 0.64 6.90
N VAL A 177 -1.33 -0.09 6.09
CA VAL A 177 -1.82 -1.27 5.38
C VAL A 177 -1.07 -2.49 5.89
N LEU A 178 -1.81 -3.47 6.41
CA LEU A 178 -1.28 -4.66 7.07
C LEU A 178 -1.62 -5.92 6.27
N LYS A 179 -0.60 -6.74 5.99
CA LYS A 179 -0.80 -8.08 5.44
C LYS A 179 -1.37 -9.00 6.51
N ARG A 180 -2.53 -9.61 6.23
CA ARG A 180 -3.16 -10.60 7.11
C ARG A 180 -2.69 -12.02 6.78
N GLN A 181 -3.00 -12.96 7.66
CA GLN A 181 -2.62 -14.37 7.53
C GLN A 181 -1.09 -14.58 7.47
N GLN A 182 -0.36 -13.72 8.16
CA GLN A 182 1.03 -14.00 8.47
C GLN A 182 1.10 -15.22 9.41
N ASN A 183 2.25 -15.86 9.47
CA ASN A 183 2.43 -17.09 10.24
C ASN A 183 2.12 -16.96 11.74
N SER A 184 1.99 -15.72 12.26
CA SER A 184 1.59 -15.48 13.64
C SER A 184 1.06 -14.06 13.86
N PHE A 185 0.10 -13.91 14.76
CA PHE A 185 -0.40 -12.60 15.22
C PHE A 185 0.71 -11.72 15.82
N ARG A 186 1.77 -12.30 16.38
CA ARG A 186 2.92 -11.53 16.85
C ARG A 186 3.59 -10.77 15.71
N ARG A 187 3.71 -11.39 14.53
CA ARG A 187 4.29 -10.75 13.36
C ARG A 187 3.40 -9.63 12.84
N GLU A 188 2.07 -9.84 12.84
CA GLU A 188 1.10 -8.81 12.45
C GLU A 188 1.15 -7.61 13.42
N ILE A 189 1.14 -7.87 14.74
CA ILE A 189 1.27 -6.82 15.76
C ILE A 189 2.58 -6.04 15.59
N PHE A 190 3.69 -6.76 15.39
CA PHE A 190 4.98 -6.12 15.18
C PHE A 190 4.99 -5.27 13.90
N THR A 191 4.38 -5.74 12.82
CA THR A 191 4.26 -4.99 11.56
C THR A 191 3.41 -3.72 11.73
N LEU A 192 2.36 -3.79 12.53
CA LEU A 192 1.46 -2.67 12.79
C LEU A 192 2.15 -1.54 13.58
N ILE A 193 3.06 -1.88 14.48
CA ILE A 193 3.75 -0.91 15.34
C ILE A 193 5.04 -0.38 14.71
N HIS A 194 5.65 -1.14 13.81
CA HIS A 194 6.92 -0.81 13.16
C HIS A 194 6.76 0.33 12.16
#